data_29c15ce2f0e5272f58d3ba3faadc379a
#
_entry.id   29c15ce2f0e5272f58d3ba3faadc379a
#
_cell.length_a   1.000
_cell.length_b   1.000
_cell.length_c   1.000
_cell.angle_alpha   90.00
_cell.angle_beta   90.00
_cell.angle_gamma   90.00
#
_symmetry.space_group_name_H-M   'P 1'
#
loop_
_entity.id
_entity.type
_entity.pdbx_description
1 polymer ?
#
loop_
_entity_poly.entity_id
_entity_poly.type
_entity_poly.pdbx_seq_one_letter_code
_entity_poly.pdbx_strand_id
1 'polypeptide(L)'
;MSVKLRYLIAIPLIISLCGCSIILQKRSPNDLDQIDNLSTELSQERLAREQLERARDELAEQLKKEIEEKQIRLEMLNKGLVITFIDEVLFDSGKAELRKSAYSVLDRVSTVLNNQVSNRDIAIEGHTDNQPIKQSNWKSNWELSTARATSVLHYLIDNGNLEPKRLSAVGYGEFHPVASNESKAERQQNRRVEITILPEKIIKQKPGQNSGDIK
;
A
#
# COMPACT_ATOMS: atom_id res chain seq x y z
N MET A 1 -48.14 -55.82 72.95
CA MET A 1 -47.73 -56.04 71.57
C MET A 1 -48.11 -54.84 70.77
N SER A 2 -47.17 -53.97 70.42
CA SER A 2 -47.45 -52.76 69.73
C SER A 2 -46.34 -52.52 68.68
N VAL A 3 -46.68 -52.67 67.44
CA VAL A 3 -45.77 -52.46 66.31
C VAL A 3 -45.83 -50.99 65.90
N LYS A 4 -44.74 -50.27 66.13
CA LYS A 4 -44.59 -48.89 65.70
C LYS A 4 -44.18 -48.85 64.23
N LEU A 5 -45.07 -48.35 63.34
CA LEU A 5 -44.86 -48.12 61.99
C LEU A 5 -44.03 -46.81 61.82
N ARG A 6 -42.79 -46.92 61.34
CA ARG A 6 -41.91 -45.81 61.01
C ARG A 6 -42.20 -45.33 59.58
N TYR A 7 -42.77 -44.15 59.48
CA TYR A 7 -42.90 -43.46 58.19
C TYR A 7 -41.52 -42.88 57.76
N LEU A 8 -40.93 -43.44 56.72
CA LEU A 8 -39.80 -42.84 55.99
C LEU A 8 -40.34 -41.79 55.11
N ILE A 9 -40.11 -40.51 55.46
CA ILE A 9 -40.38 -39.38 54.62
C ILE A 9 -39.22 -39.31 53.60
N ALA A 10 -39.49 -39.74 52.38
CA ALA A 10 -38.59 -39.51 51.26
C ALA A 10 -38.74 -38.05 50.83
N ILE A 11 -37.72 -37.23 51.05
CA ILE A 11 -37.59 -35.87 50.50
C ILE A 11 -37.10 -35.99 49.06
N PRO A 12 -37.85 -35.58 48.06
CA PRO A 12 -37.34 -35.55 46.71
C PRO A 12 -36.31 -34.39 46.60
N LEU A 13 -35.04 -34.75 46.41
CA LEU A 13 -33.97 -33.82 46.07
C LEU A 13 -34.26 -33.27 44.68
N ILE A 14 -34.87 -32.11 44.59
CA ILE A 14 -35.02 -31.34 43.34
C ILE A 14 -33.64 -30.79 43.01
N ILE A 15 -32.88 -31.51 42.20
CA ILE A 15 -31.67 -30.99 41.55
C ILE A 15 -32.15 -30.04 40.46
N SER A 16 -32.19 -28.76 40.80
CA SER A 16 -32.32 -27.70 39.79
C SER A 16 -31.06 -27.72 38.92
N LEU A 17 -31.09 -28.48 37.85
CA LEU A 17 -30.16 -28.38 36.76
C LEU A 17 -30.37 -27.01 36.10
N CYS A 18 -29.58 -26.02 36.54
CA CYS A 18 -29.38 -24.79 35.81
C CYS A 18 -28.75 -25.18 34.47
N GLY A 19 -29.60 -25.50 33.51
CA GLY A 19 -29.21 -25.90 32.18
C GLY A 19 -28.57 -24.73 31.46
N CYS A 20 -27.25 -24.60 31.52
CA CYS A 20 -26.53 -24.01 30.43
C CYS A 20 -26.79 -24.89 29.19
N SER A 21 -27.87 -24.62 28.49
CA SER A 21 -28.05 -25.17 27.14
C SER A 21 -26.91 -24.63 26.27
N ILE A 22 -25.85 -25.42 26.16
CA ILE A 22 -24.86 -25.21 25.10
C ILE A 22 -25.62 -25.41 23.79
N ILE A 23 -26.08 -24.30 23.23
CA ILE A 23 -26.65 -24.31 21.88
C ILE A 23 -25.49 -24.62 20.95
N LEU A 24 -25.28 -25.91 20.66
CA LEU A 24 -24.46 -26.38 19.55
C LEU A 24 -25.19 -25.97 18.27
N GLN A 25 -25.12 -24.69 17.96
CA GLN A 25 -25.62 -24.17 16.69
C GLN A 25 -24.73 -24.75 15.60
N LYS A 26 -25.26 -25.77 14.90
CA LYS A 26 -24.60 -26.35 13.75
C LYS A 26 -24.41 -25.22 12.73
N ARG A 27 -23.13 -24.80 12.53
CA ARG A 27 -22.84 -23.75 11.57
C ARG A 27 -23.46 -24.11 10.23
N SER A 28 -24.11 -23.14 9.62
CA SER A 28 -24.65 -23.29 8.26
C SER A 28 -23.48 -23.60 7.30
N PRO A 29 -23.65 -24.46 6.29
CA PRO A 29 -22.64 -24.64 5.24
C PRO A 29 -22.18 -23.29 4.66
N ASN A 30 -23.09 -22.35 4.47
CA ASN A 30 -22.80 -21.00 4.00
C ASN A 30 -21.89 -20.19 4.95
N ASP A 31 -22.02 -20.39 6.29
CA ASP A 31 -21.14 -19.74 7.28
C ASP A 31 -19.73 -20.31 7.23
N LEU A 32 -19.59 -21.60 6.98
CA LEU A 32 -18.29 -22.26 6.82
C LEU A 32 -17.58 -21.78 5.56
N ASP A 33 -18.30 -21.69 4.43
CA ASP A 33 -17.76 -21.17 3.17
C ASP A 33 -17.34 -19.69 3.31
N GLN A 34 -18.10 -18.89 4.05
CA GLN A 34 -17.72 -17.50 4.33
C GLN A 34 -16.46 -17.40 5.20
N ILE A 35 -16.33 -18.24 6.23
CA ILE A 35 -15.13 -18.27 7.10
C ILE A 35 -13.91 -18.68 6.27
N ASP A 36 -14.03 -19.68 5.42
CA ASP A 36 -12.94 -20.17 4.57
C ASP A 36 -12.50 -19.09 3.58
N ASN A 37 -13.45 -18.44 2.91
CA ASN A 37 -13.18 -17.32 2.01
C ASN A 37 -12.49 -16.16 2.73
N LEU A 38 -12.97 -15.75 3.91
CA LEU A 38 -12.36 -14.68 4.70
C LEU A 38 -10.96 -15.05 5.20
N SER A 39 -10.75 -16.31 5.59
CA SER A 39 -9.44 -16.78 6.04
C SER A 39 -8.43 -16.77 4.90
N THR A 40 -8.87 -17.13 3.69
CA THR A 40 -8.07 -17.09 2.46
C THR A 40 -7.74 -15.64 2.08
N GLU A 41 -8.73 -14.73 2.08
CA GLU A 41 -8.54 -13.30 1.81
C GLU A 41 -7.53 -12.69 2.80
N LEU A 42 -7.68 -12.98 4.10
CA LEU A 42 -6.76 -12.49 5.14
C LEU A 42 -5.33 -13.02 4.96
N SER A 43 -5.18 -14.29 4.56
CA SER A 43 -3.86 -14.87 4.31
C SER A 43 -3.18 -14.24 3.10
N GLN A 44 -3.92 -13.97 2.03
CA GLN A 44 -3.42 -13.26 0.84
C GLN A 44 -3.02 -11.83 1.18
N GLU A 45 -3.83 -11.11 1.94
CA GLU A 45 -3.51 -9.74 2.39
C GLU A 45 -2.24 -9.70 3.24
N ARG A 46 -2.06 -10.66 4.15
CA ARG A 46 -0.82 -10.78 4.96
C ARG A 46 0.40 -11.01 4.08
N LEU A 47 0.34 -11.96 3.16
CA LEU A 47 1.45 -12.24 2.23
C LEU A 47 1.78 -11.02 1.37
N ALA A 48 0.75 -10.33 0.90
CA ALA A 48 0.88 -9.11 0.12
C ALA A 48 1.57 -7.99 0.91
N ARG A 49 1.22 -7.84 2.17
CA ARG A 49 1.85 -6.87 3.08
C ARG A 49 3.30 -7.23 3.38
N GLU A 50 3.59 -8.49 3.68
CA GLU A 50 4.96 -8.97 3.90
C GLU A 50 5.88 -8.73 2.70
N GLN A 51 5.37 -8.84 1.47
CA GLN A 51 6.14 -8.49 0.27
C GLN A 51 6.52 -7.00 0.26
N LEU A 52 5.59 -6.12 0.57
CA LEU A 52 5.87 -4.68 0.62
C LEU A 52 6.84 -4.33 1.76
N GLU A 53 6.73 -5.00 2.91
CA GLU A 53 7.66 -4.82 4.02
C GLU A 53 9.09 -5.27 3.65
N ARG A 54 9.24 -6.41 2.97
CA ARG A 54 10.55 -6.84 2.45
C ARG A 54 11.12 -5.86 1.42
N ALA A 55 10.29 -5.38 0.50
CA ALA A 55 10.71 -4.37 -0.47
C ALA A 55 11.15 -3.07 0.22
N ARG A 56 10.41 -2.62 1.25
CA ARG A 56 10.78 -1.45 2.06
C ARG A 56 12.13 -1.65 2.74
N ASP A 57 12.36 -2.80 3.36
CA ASP A 57 13.58 -3.08 4.12
C ASP A 57 14.79 -3.14 3.19
N GLU A 58 14.66 -3.76 2.02
CA GLU A 58 15.70 -3.78 1.00
C GLU A 58 15.97 -2.37 0.44
N LEU A 59 14.92 -1.60 0.16
CA LEU A 59 15.08 -0.20 -0.26
C LEU A 59 15.76 0.64 0.82
N ALA A 60 15.42 0.42 2.10
CA ALA A 60 16.02 1.14 3.21
C ALA A 60 17.53 0.86 3.33
N GLU A 61 17.96 -0.36 3.04
CA GLU A 61 19.38 -0.73 3.00
C GLU A 61 20.07 -0.11 1.78
N GLN A 62 19.49 -0.28 0.59
CA GLN A 62 20.05 0.21 -0.67
C GLN A 62 20.15 1.74 -0.75
N LEU A 63 19.23 2.45 -0.09
CA LEU A 63 19.08 3.91 -0.14
C LEU A 63 19.47 4.58 1.20
N LYS A 64 20.18 3.85 2.06
CA LYS A 64 20.50 4.31 3.43
C LYS A 64 21.11 5.71 3.46
N LYS A 65 22.08 5.97 2.59
CA LYS A 65 22.76 7.27 2.52
C LYS A 65 21.78 8.40 2.17
N GLU A 66 20.98 8.21 1.14
CA GLU A 66 20.02 9.23 0.67
C GLU A 66 18.89 9.46 1.70
N ILE A 67 18.55 8.42 2.49
CA ILE A 67 17.59 8.54 3.58
C ILE A 67 18.20 9.32 4.75
N GLU A 68 19.44 9.03 5.16
CA GLU A 68 20.17 9.76 6.22
C GLU A 68 20.35 11.25 5.84
N GLU A 69 20.60 11.54 4.58
CA GLU A 69 20.69 12.90 4.02
C GLU A 69 19.32 13.56 3.81
N LYS A 70 18.22 12.88 4.17
CA LYS A 70 16.81 13.36 4.01
C LYS A 70 16.43 13.67 2.56
N GLN A 71 17.09 13.05 1.60
CA GLN A 71 16.82 13.19 0.17
C GLN A 71 15.72 12.24 -0.29
N ILE A 72 15.59 11.10 0.41
CA ILE A 72 14.56 10.07 0.13
C ILE A 72 13.87 9.71 1.44
N ARG A 73 12.59 9.38 1.33
CA ARG A 73 11.76 8.89 2.43
C ARG A 73 10.98 7.66 1.99
N LEU A 74 10.87 6.67 2.86
CA LEU A 74 10.09 5.45 2.64
C LEU A 74 8.96 5.41 3.67
N GLU A 75 7.72 5.26 3.20
CA GLU A 75 6.55 5.25 4.08
C GLU A 75 5.55 4.15 3.64
N MET A 76 5.11 3.34 4.60
CA MET A 76 3.99 2.42 4.39
C MET A 76 2.69 3.18 4.67
N LEU A 77 1.92 3.46 3.63
CA LEU A 77 0.64 4.15 3.70
C LEU A 77 -0.50 3.23 3.27
N ASN A 78 -1.75 3.67 3.44
CA ASN A 78 -2.92 2.93 2.96
C ASN A 78 -2.91 2.72 1.42
N LYS A 79 -2.25 3.62 0.68
CA LYS A 79 -2.07 3.52 -0.78
C LYS A 79 -0.94 2.59 -1.20
N GLY A 80 -0.18 2.00 -0.26
CA GLY A 80 0.94 1.11 -0.50
C GLY A 80 2.26 1.61 0.07
N LEU A 81 3.37 1.08 -0.44
CA LEU A 81 4.72 1.56 -0.12
C LEU A 81 5.06 2.75 -0.99
N VAL A 82 5.34 3.88 -0.37
CA VAL A 82 5.69 5.14 -1.05
C VAL A 82 7.16 5.45 -0.87
N ILE A 83 7.85 5.69 -1.98
CA ILE A 83 9.22 6.18 -2.05
C ILE A 83 9.14 7.65 -2.47
N THR A 84 9.43 8.56 -1.57
CA THR A 84 9.41 10.00 -1.83
C THR A 84 10.82 10.51 -2.10
N PHE A 85 11.04 11.13 -3.24
CA PHE A 85 12.28 11.81 -3.62
C PHE A 85 12.06 13.30 -3.53
N ILE A 86 12.93 14.05 -2.87
CA ILE A 86 12.95 15.50 -3.04
C ILE A 86 13.42 15.82 -4.46
N ASP A 87 12.85 16.88 -5.04
CA ASP A 87 13.03 17.26 -6.43
C ASP A 87 14.50 17.39 -6.87
N GLU A 88 15.31 18.02 -6.01
CA GLU A 88 16.73 18.29 -6.28
C GLU A 88 17.60 17.03 -6.44
N VAL A 89 17.14 15.87 -5.99
CA VAL A 89 17.81 14.58 -6.21
C VAL A 89 17.70 14.16 -7.68
N LEU A 90 16.54 14.41 -8.27
CA LEU A 90 16.19 13.91 -9.60
C LEU A 90 16.41 14.94 -10.69
N PHE A 91 16.16 16.24 -10.42
CA PHE A 91 16.07 17.29 -11.44
C PHE A 91 16.84 18.56 -11.07
N ASP A 92 17.22 19.31 -12.10
CA ASP A 92 17.59 20.71 -11.92
C ASP A 92 16.33 21.59 -11.80
N SER A 93 16.50 22.77 -11.22
CA SER A 93 15.39 23.71 -11.03
C SER A 93 14.69 24.04 -12.35
N GLY A 94 13.36 23.90 -12.38
CA GLY A 94 12.51 24.16 -13.54
C GLY A 94 12.67 23.17 -14.68
N LYS A 95 13.46 22.11 -14.54
CA LYS A 95 13.64 21.07 -15.55
C LYS A 95 12.90 19.79 -15.20
N ALA A 96 12.60 18.98 -16.21
CA ALA A 96 12.07 17.64 -16.12
C ALA A 96 13.06 16.57 -16.66
N GLU A 97 14.25 16.99 -17.13
CA GLU A 97 15.31 16.08 -17.52
C GLU A 97 16.01 15.54 -16.26
N LEU A 98 16.16 14.24 -16.17
CA LEU A 98 16.81 13.59 -15.03
C LEU A 98 18.30 13.94 -14.99
N ARG A 99 18.78 14.26 -13.80
CA ARG A 99 20.22 14.46 -13.54
C ARG A 99 20.94 13.14 -13.67
N LYS A 100 22.17 13.14 -14.18
CA LYS A 100 23.01 11.92 -14.23
C LYS A 100 23.22 11.27 -12.86
N SER A 101 23.27 12.08 -11.79
CA SER A 101 23.37 11.59 -10.41
C SER A 101 22.15 10.79 -9.95
N ALA A 102 20.97 11.01 -10.54
CA ALA A 102 19.74 10.30 -10.21
C ALA A 102 19.74 8.86 -10.73
N TYR A 103 20.51 8.57 -11.77
CA TYR A 103 20.49 7.26 -12.44
C TYR A 103 20.84 6.12 -11.47
N SER A 104 21.93 6.25 -10.71
CA SER A 104 22.34 5.19 -9.78
C SER A 104 21.32 4.92 -8.67
N VAL A 105 20.58 5.93 -8.28
CA VAL A 105 19.50 5.80 -7.28
C VAL A 105 18.30 5.09 -7.90
N LEU A 106 17.89 5.51 -9.09
CA LEU A 106 16.77 4.90 -9.81
C LEU A 106 17.07 3.45 -10.24
N ASP A 107 18.33 3.11 -10.57
CA ASP A 107 18.76 1.73 -10.87
C ASP A 107 18.58 0.81 -9.65
N ARG A 108 18.99 1.27 -8.45
CA ARG A 108 18.79 0.53 -7.20
C ARG A 108 17.29 0.32 -6.91
N VAL A 109 16.50 1.37 -7.07
CA VAL A 109 15.03 1.28 -6.93
C VAL A 109 14.46 0.28 -7.92
N SER A 110 14.82 0.38 -9.20
CA SER A 110 14.35 -0.53 -10.26
C SER A 110 14.66 -1.99 -9.95
N THR A 111 15.85 -2.26 -9.42
CA THR A 111 16.29 -3.60 -9.02
C THR A 111 15.37 -4.18 -7.96
N VAL A 112 15.04 -3.41 -6.91
CA VAL A 112 14.14 -3.87 -5.86
C VAL A 112 12.71 -4.05 -6.40
N LEU A 113 12.22 -3.11 -7.23
CA LEU A 113 10.88 -3.19 -7.84
C LEU A 113 10.70 -4.43 -8.72
N ASN A 114 11.74 -4.83 -9.45
CA ASN A 114 11.71 -6.05 -10.26
C ASN A 114 11.79 -7.33 -9.42
N ASN A 115 12.63 -7.34 -8.38
CA ASN A 115 12.90 -8.53 -7.60
C ASN A 115 11.82 -8.84 -6.56
N GLN A 116 11.31 -7.80 -5.86
CA GLN A 116 10.42 -7.99 -4.72
C GLN A 116 8.95 -7.82 -5.05
N VAL A 117 8.62 -6.99 -6.06
CA VAL A 117 7.24 -6.57 -6.33
C VAL A 117 6.91 -6.59 -7.83
N SER A 118 7.42 -7.57 -8.57
CA SER A 118 7.25 -7.69 -10.03
C SER A 118 5.80 -7.81 -10.50
N ASN A 119 4.88 -8.20 -9.61
CA ASN A 119 3.43 -8.34 -9.87
C ASN A 119 2.59 -7.12 -9.47
N ARG A 120 3.23 -6.04 -9.00
CA ARG A 120 2.51 -4.86 -8.50
C ARG A 120 2.45 -3.74 -9.50
N ASP A 121 1.33 -3.02 -9.51
CA ASP A 121 1.20 -1.76 -10.22
C ASP A 121 1.97 -0.65 -9.48
N ILE A 122 2.54 0.29 -10.23
CA ILE A 122 3.36 1.37 -9.71
C ILE A 122 2.84 2.69 -10.28
N ALA A 123 2.56 3.65 -9.41
CA ALA A 123 2.21 5.00 -9.78
C ALA A 123 3.39 5.94 -9.50
N ILE A 124 3.72 6.77 -10.47
CA ILE A 124 4.72 7.84 -10.34
C ILE A 124 3.97 9.16 -10.26
N GLU A 125 4.10 9.87 -9.14
CA GLU A 125 3.33 11.07 -8.83
C GLU A 125 4.29 12.27 -8.72
N GLY A 126 4.09 13.28 -9.57
CA GLY A 126 4.89 14.52 -9.57
C GLY A 126 4.16 15.63 -8.83
N HIS A 127 4.89 16.38 -8.00
CA HIS A 127 4.39 17.49 -7.21
C HIS A 127 5.31 18.70 -7.29
N THR A 128 4.74 19.91 -7.18
CA THR A 128 5.48 21.15 -7.07
C THR A 128 5.11 21.91 -5.79
N ASP A 129 5.84 22.96 -5.49
CA ASP A 129 5.38 23.99 -4.57
C ASP A 129 4.42 24.96 -5.29
N ASN A 130 3.94 25.98 -4.57
CA ASN A 130 3.01 26.99 -5.08
C ASN A 130 3.70 28.15 -5.80
N GLN A 131 5.01 28.07 -6.09
CA GLN A 131 5.68 29.16 -6.79
C GLN A 131 5.31 29.15 -8.27
N PRO A 132 4.85 30.27 -8.84
CA PRO A 132 4.56 30.36 -10.25
C PRO A 132 5.82 30.10 -11.09
N ILE A 133 5.66 29.42 -12.19
CA ILE A 133 6.75 29.19 -13.16
C ILE A 133 7.08 30.48 -13.86
N LYS A 134 8.33 31.00 -13.73
CA LYS A 134 8.76 32.30 -14.30
C LYS A 134 9.83 32.17 -15.35
N GLN A 135 10.64 31.13 -15.36
CA GLN A 135 11.87 31.04 -16.17
C GLN A 135 12.02 29.70 -16.91
N SER A 136 10.93 29.00 -17.16
CA SER A 136 10.94 27.75 -17.94
C SER A 136 9.86 27.76 -19.00
N ASN A 137 9.94 26.85 -19.98
CA ASN A 137 8.98 26.71 -21.06
C ASN A 137 7.65 26.06 -20.65
N TRP A 138 7.46 25.75 -19.35
CA TRP A 138 6.23 25.15 -18.85
C TRP A 138 5.15 26.21 -18.69
N LYS A 139 3.91 25.86 -19.04
CA LYS A 139 2.77 26.76 -18.90
C LYS A 139 2.31 26.91 -17.46
N SER A 140 2.42 25.83 -16.68
CA SER A 140 2.01 25.78 -15.29
C SER A 140 2.73 24.67 -14.51
N ASN A 141 2.49 24.62 -13.21
CA ASN A 141 2.95 23.54 -12.33
C ASN A 141 2.37 22.17 -12.71
N TRP A 142 1.23 22.13 -13.42
CA TRP A 142 0.64 20.90 -13.93
C TRP A 142 1.54 20.22 -14.96
N GLU A 143 1.99 20.97 -15.98
CA GLU A 143 2.85 20.42 -17.04
C GLU A 143 4.21 20.01 -16.49
N LEU A 144 4.80 20.83 -15.60
CA LEU A 144 6.09 20.51 -15.00
C LEU A 144 6.03 19.22 -14.18
N SER A 145 5.04 19.09 -13.28
CA SER A 145 4.89 17.91 -12.44
C SER A 145 4.61 16.64 -13.26
N THR A 146 3.76 16.75 -14.28
CA THR A 146 3.47 15.63 -15.19
C THR A 146 4.70 15.22 -15.99
N ALA A 147 5.44 16.17 -16.53
CA ALA A 147 6.66 15.88 -17.29
C ALA A 147 7.73 15.19 -16.42
N ARG A 148 7.88 15.61 -15.16
CA ARG A 148 8.79 14.97 -14.20
C ARG A 148 8.40 13.56 -13.89
N ALA A 149 7.12 13.31 -13.59
CA ALA A 149 6.61 11.96 -13.37
C ALA A 149 6.85 11.06 -14.59
N THR A 150 6.60 11.59 -15.80
CA THR A 150 6.82 10.88 -17.07
C THR A 150 8.30 10.60 -17.33
N SER A 151 9.21 11.52 -17.00
CA SER A 151 10.66 11.29 -17.15
C SER A 151 11.16 10.15 -16.25
N VAL A 152 10.67 10.08 -15.01
CA VAL A 152 10.98 8.94 -14.12
C VAL A 152 10.38 7.65 -14.68
N LEU A 153 9.12 7.68 -15.16
CA LEU A 153 8.47 6.52 -15.75
C LEU A 153 9.27 5.95 -16.92
N HIS A 154 9.70 6.82 -17.86
CA HIS A 154 10.52 6.38 -18.99
C HIS A 154 11.84 5.77 -18.54
N TYR A 155 12.50 6.39 -17.56
CA TYR A 155 13.74 5.82 -17.03
C TYR A 155 13.54 4.41 -16.45
N LEU A 156 12.46 4.20 -15.69
CA LEU A 156 12.14 2.90 -15.11
C LEU A 156 11.84 1.84 -16.19
N ILE A 157 11.27 2.23 -17.33
CA ILE A 157 11.03 1.35 -18.47
C ILE A 157 12.34 1.06 -19.20
N ASP A 158 13.01 2.11 -19.68
CA ASP A 158 14.09 2.04 -20.66
C ASP A 158 15.40 1.52 -20.05
N ASN A 159 15.67 1.87 -18.79
CA ASN A 159 16.90 1.51 -18.08
C ASN A 159 16.62 0.53 -16.93
N GLY A 160 15.50 0.68 -16.25
CA GLY A 160 15.12 -0.16 -15.12
C GLY A 160 14.47 -1.50 -15.51
N ASN A 161 14.14 -1.72 -16.79
CA ASN A 161 13.46 -2.92 -17.31
C ASN A 161 12.12 -3.23 -16.62
N LEU A 162 11.40 -2.21 -16.12
CA LEU A 162 10.07 -2.40 -15.58
C LEU A 162 9.03 -2.57 -16.71
N GLU A 163 8.07 -3.45 -16.49
CA GLU A 163 7.03 -3.72 -17.46
C GLU A 163 6.08 -2.51 -17.63
N PRO A 164 5.95 -1.92 -18.84
CA PRO A 164 5.19 -0.68 -19.05
C PRO A 164 3.74 -0.73 -18.57
N LYS A 165 3.08 -1.89 -18.70
CA LYS A 165 1.67 -2.05 -18.30
C LYS A 165 1.43 -1.89 -16.79
N ARG A 166 2.48 -1.99 -15.97
CA ARG A 166 2.42 -1.81 -14.53
C ARG A 166 2.54 -0.36 -14.09
N LEU A 167 2.95 0.52 -14.99
CA LEU A 167 3.36 1.88 -14.67
C LEU A 167 2.29 2.91 -15.06
N SER A 168 2.11 3.90 -14.21
CA SER A 168 1.31 5.08 -14.49
C SER A 168 2.04 6.33 -14.01
N ALA A 169 1.87 7.45 -14.71
CA ALA A 169 2.43 8.75 -14.33
C ALA A 169 1.32 9.78 -14.16
N VAL A 170 1.35 10.53 -13.06
CA VAL A 170 0.38 11.55 -12.71
C VAL A 170 1.11 12.81 -12.24
N GLY A 171 0.70 13.98 -12.72
CA GLY A 171 1.15 15.28 -12.19
C GLY A 171 0.04 15.91 -11.38
N TYR A 172 0.34 16.34 -10.16
CA TYR A 172 -0.62 16.99 -9.25
C TYR A 172 -0.38 18.50 -9.13
N GLY A 173 0.65 19.04 -9.79
CA GLY A 173 1.02 20.44 -9.61
C GLY A 173 1.27 20.77 -8.14
N GLU A 174 0.76 21.92 -7.71
CA GLU A 174 0.88 22.45 -6.34
C GLU A 174 -0.29 22.06 -5.42
N PHE A 175 -1.26 21.28 -5.91
CA PHE A 175 -2.55 21.07 -5.26
C PHE A 175 -2.60 19.92 -4.26
N HIS A 176 -1.48 19.21 -4.07
CA HIS A 176 -1.33 18.14 -3.08
C HIS A 176 -0.12 18.41 -2.17
N PRO A 177 -0.09 19.51 -1.41
CA PRO A 177 1.03 19.84 -0.55
C PRO A 177 1.09 18.90 0.67
N VAL A 178 2.30 18.56 1.11
CA VAL A 178 2.59 17.80 2.34
C VAL A 178 3.13 18.69 3.47
N ALA A 179 3.47 19.93 3.16
CA ALA A 179 3.91 20.95 4.09
C ALA A 179 3.33 22.31 3.70
N SER A 180 3.39 23.31 4.58
CA SER A 180 3.08 24.69 4.24
C SER A 180 4.01 25.19 3.14
N ASN A 181 3.55 26.16 2.33
CA ASN A 181 4.37 26.80 1.31
C ASN A 181 5.03 28.13 1.79
N GLU A 182 4.99 28.42 3.10
CA GLU A 182 5.44 29.70 3.64
C GLU A 182 6.96 29.82 3.64
N SER A 183 7.68 28.81 4.10
CA SER A 183 9.14 28.82 4.13
C SER A 183 9.75 28.07 2.92
N LYS A 184 11.03 28.39 2.62
CA LYS A 184 11.79 27.68 1.56
C LYS A 184 11.93 26.19 1.89
N ALA A 185 12.12 25.84 3.16
CA ALA A 185 12.29 24.45 3.60
C ALA A 185 10.99 23.65 3.44
N GLU A 186 9.85 24.25 3.74
CA GLU A 186 8.55 23.62 3.55
C GLU A 186 8.21 23.45 2.06
N ARG A 187 8.46 24.48 1.24
CA ARG A 187 8.30 24.35 -0.22
C ARG A 187 9.17 23.25 -0.81
N GLN A 188 10.37 23.02 -0.27
CA GLN A 188 11.24 21.92 -0.71
C GLN A 188 10.59 20.55 -0.50
N GLN A 189 9.83 20.36 0.59
CA GLN A 189 9.09 19.12 0.84
C GLN A 189 7.94 18.92 -0.15
N ASN A 190 7.34 20.02 -0.61
CA ASN A 190 6.27 19.96 -1.61
C ASN A 190 6.81 19.64 -3.02
N ARG A 191 8.02 20.10 -3.36
CA ARG A 191 8.69 19.74 -4.63
C ARG A 191 9.27 18.34 -4.52
N ARG A 192 8.50 17.35 -4.97
CA ARG A 192 8.83 15.93 -4.84
C ARG A 192 8.30 15.08 -5.99
N VAL A 193 8.87 13.91 -6.14
CA VAL A 193 8.29 12.80 -6.89
C VAL A 193 8.07 11.64 -5.94
N GLU A 194 6.91 11.03 -5.99
CA GLU A 194 6.57 9.82 -5.26
C GLU A 194 6.49 8.64 -6.23
N ILE A 195 7.15 7.53 -5.90
CA ILE A 195 6.97 6.24 -6.56
C ILE A 195 6.18 5.39 -5.58
N THR A 196 4.91 5.11 -5.91
CA THR A 196 3.99 4.36 -5.06
C THR A 196 3.82 2.94 -5.61
N ILE A 197 4.21 1.94 -4.83
CA ILE A 197 3.94 0.53 -5.11
C ILE A 197 2.55 0.25 -4.55
N LEU A 198 1.58 0.06 -5.45
CA LEU A 198 0.19 -0.09 -5.09
C LEU A 198 -0.10 -1.44 -4.42
N PRO A 199 -1.10 -1.52 -3.52
CA PRO A 199 -1.57 -2.79 -2.99
C PRO A 199 -2.08 -3.68 -4.13
N GLU A 200 -2.01 -4.98 -3.92
CA GLU A 200 -2.62 -5.92 -4.87
C GLU A 200 -4.14 -5.70 -4.93
N LYS A 201 -4.68 -5.63 -6.15
CA LYS A 201 -6.13 -5.58 -6.32
C LYS A 201 -6.69 -6.98 -6.02
N ILE A 202 -7.19 -7.19 -4.81
CA ILE A 202 -7.96 -8.39 -4.50
C ILE A 202 -9.26 -8.30 -5.29
N ILE A 203 -9.34 -9.05 -6.40
CA ILE A 203 -10.57 -9.18 -7.17
C ILE A 203 -11.50 -10.04 -6.32
N LYS A 204 -12.44 -9.39 -5.61
CA LYS A 204 -13.51 -10.08 -4.90
C LYS A 204 -14.34 -10.85 -5.95
N GLN A 205 -14.16 -12.15 -6.04
CA GLN A 205 -15.04 -13.00 -6.84
C GLN A 205 -16.44 -12.90 -6.21
N LYS A 206 -17.40 -12.39 -6.99
CA LYS A 206 -18.80 -12.44 -6.55
C LYS A 206 -19.19 -13.90 -6.41
N PRO A 207 -19.80 -14.32 -5.28
CA PRO A 207 -20.31 -15.68 -5.16
C PRO A 207 -21.29 -15.95 -6.31
N GLY A 208 -20.99 -16.93 -7.17
CA GLY A 208 -21.89 -17.39 -8.23
C GLY A 208 -21.55 -17.03 -9.68
N GLN A 209 -20.42 -16.39 -9.99
CA GLN A 209 -19.95 -16.28 -11.37
C GLN A 209 -18.91 -17.37 -11.67
N ASN A 210 -19.36 -18.48 -12.26
CA ASN A 210 -18.48 -19.45 -12.90
C ASN A 210 -17.72 -18.74 -14.03
N SER A 211 -16.38 -18.94 -14.05
CA SER A 211 -15.43 -18.45 -15.06
C SER A 211 -15.63 -19.12 -16.44
N GLY A 212 -16.86 -19.05 -16.98
CA GLY A 212 -17.24 -19.74 -18.23
C GLY A 212 -17.56 -18.83 -19.42
N ASP A 213 -17.67 -17.50 -19.23
CA ASP A 213 -18.11 -16.61 -20.30
C ASP A 213 -17.15 -15.45 -20.54
N ILE A 214 -15.95 -15.76 -21.03
CA ILE A 214 -15.15 -14.78 -21.78
C ILE A 214 -14.84 -15.39 -23.14
N LYS A 215 -15.74 -15.09 -24.11
CA LYS A 215 -15.46 -15.28 -25.55
C LYS A 215 -14.77 -14.05 -26.08
#